data_12b29cead517469c6256bbd6cb2b0cf3
#
_entry.id   12b29cead517469c6256bbd6cb2b0cf3
#
_cell.length_a   1.000
_cell.length_b   1.000
_cell.length_c   1.000
_cell.angle_alpha   90.00
_cell.angle_beta   90.00
_cell.angle_gamma   90.00
#
_symmetry.space_group_name_H-M   'P 1'
#
loop_
_entity.id
_entity.type
_entity.pdbx_description
1 polymer ?
#
loop_
_entity_poly.entity_id
_entity_poly.type
_entity_poly.pdbx_seq_one_letter_code
_entity_poly.pdbx_strand_id
1 'polypeptide(L)'
;KDPAVYERFYGSHPAPEWLDKAIYGLTEWNRAQLPGATLVANPGCYPTATALAAKPLVDAGWSGELLVATCLSGVSGAGRKASPRSLFCEVGESAGPYGIAGSHRHGPEIEQTLGMAVSFTPHLVPMSRGMVATVIAKPSRIPTSQELNECYEAAYRESPAVILRGDTPATRDVRGSARAHVHVCLDRERGVITAVCAIDNLLKGASSQAVQNFNAWSEDIALGCKPIAP
;
A
#
# COMPACT_ATOMS: atom_id res chain seq x y z
N LYS A 1 2.29 -11.41 10.83
CA LYS A 1 2.05 -12.01 12.16
C LYS A 1 2.42 -13.51 12.24
N ASP A 2 2.60 -14.19 11.10
CA ASP A 2 3.00 -15.60 11.07
C ASP A 2 4.53 -15.73 11.14
N PRO A 3 5.10 -16.36 12.18
CA PRO A 3 6.54 -16.58 12.32
C PRO A 3 7.15 -17.33 11.14
N ALA A 4 6.47 -18.36 10.61
CA ALA A 4 6.98 -19.14 9.49
C ALA A 4 7.09 -18.33 8.20
N VAL A 5 6.14 -17.42 7.96
CA VAL A 5 6.21 -16.47 6.84
C VAL A 5 7.36 -15.49 7.04
N TYR A 6 7.58 -15.01 8.25
CA TYR A 6 8.71 -14.12 8.56
C TYR A 6 10.05 -14.83 8.31
N GLU A 7 10.20 -16.06 8.82
CA GLU A 7 11.45 -16.83 8.72
C GLU A 7 11.87 -17.07 7.27
N ARG A 8 10.93 -17.25 6.37
CA ARG A 8 11.21 -17.45 4.94
C ARG A 8 11.98 -16.29 4.29
N PHE A 9 11.81 -15.05 4.80
CA PHE A 9 12.40 -13.85 4.22
C PHE A 9 13.52 -13.23 5.06
N TYR A 10 13.51 -13.47 6.37
CA TYR A 10 14.37 -12.75 7.32
C TYR A 10 15.16 -13.67 8.26
N GLY A 11 14.94 -15.00 8.21
CA GLY A 11 15.45 -15.92 9.22
C GLY A 11 14.66 -15.89 10.51
N SER A 12 15.10 -16.61 11.54
CA SER A 12 14.36 -16.72 12.81
C SER A 12 14.08 -15.36 13.42
N HIS A 13 12.82 -15.18 13.85
CA HIS A 13 12.40 -13.92 14.48
C HIS A 13 13.04 -13.79 15.87
N PRO A 14 13.76 -12.68 16.17
CA PRO A 14 14.49 -12.53 17.43
C PRO A 14 13.57 -12.37 18.66
N ALA A 15 12.30 -12.02 18.45
CA ALA A 15 11.33 -11.75 19.52
C ALA A 15 9.91 -12.12 19.05
N PRO A 16 9.59 -13.40 18.82
CA PRO A 16 8.31 -13.83 18.22
C PRO A 16 7.09 -13.47 19.09
N GLU A 17 7.26 -13.32 20.39
CA GLU A 17 6.22 -12.92 21.34
C GLU A 17 5.66 -11.50 21.09
N TRP A 18 6.32 -10.68 20.25
CA TRP A 18 5.85 -9.36 19.86
C TRP A 18 4.99 -9.37 18.61
N LEU A 19 4.98 -10.46 17.83
CA LEU A 19 4.23 -10.52 16.57
C LEU A 19 2.73 -10.34 16.78
N ASP A 20 2.16 -10.95 17.83
CA ASP A 20 0.73 -10.83 18.14
C ASP A 20 0.38 -9.48 18.77
N LYS A 21 1.32 -8.87 19.50
CA LYS A 21 1.13 -7.59 20.19
C LYS A 21 1.20 -6.40 19.23
N ALA A 22 1.90 -6.53 18.12
CA ALA A 22 2.06 -5.45 17.16
C ALA A 22 0.74 -5.12 16.46
N ILE A 23 0.37 -3.84 16.44
CA ILE A 23 -0.73 -3.34 15.61
C ILE A 23 -0.16 -2.98 14.23
N TYR A 24 -0.80 -3.45 13.18
CA TYR A 24 -0.41 -3.11 11.82
C TYR A 24 -0.84 -1.67 11.49
N GLY A 25 0.11 -0.81 11.25
CA GLY A 25 -0.08 0.64 11.14
C GLY A 25 -0.52 1.11 9.76
N LEU A 26 -1.49 0.46 9.13
CA LEU A 26 -2.23 1.03 8.01
C LEU A 26 -3.36 1.88 8.60
N THR A 27 -3.09 3.17 8.81
CA THR A 27 -3.92 4.08 9.60
C THR A 27 -5.36 4.14 9.10
N GLU A 28 -5.57 4.05 7.78
CA GLU A 28 -6.88 4.13 7.15
C GLU A 28 -7.84 3.00 7.57
N TRP A 29 -7.31 1.86 8.03
CA TRP A 29 -8.13 0.71 8.49
C TRP A 29 -7.95 0.41 9.98
N ASN A 30 -6.80 0.73 10.54
CA ASN A 30 -6.47 0.29 11.89
C ASN A 30 -6.37 1.46 12.89
N ARG A 31 -6.84 2.66 12.52
CA ARG A 31 -6.79 3.87 13.36
C ARG A 31 -7.32 3.62 14.77
N ALA A 32 -8.47 2.97 14.89
CA ALA A 32 -9.09 2.71 16.19
C ALA A 32 -8.30 1.75 17.11
N GLN A 33 -7.33 1.02 16.56
CA GLN A 33 -6.49 0.09 17.32
C GLN A 33 -5.15 0.72 17.76
N LEU A 34 -4.82 1.90 17.25
CA LEU A 34 -3.53 2.55 17.52
C LEU A 34 -3.43 3.17 18.92
N PRO A 35 -4.48 3.82 19.48
CA PRO A 35 -4.43 4.31 20.85
C PRO A 35 -4.09 3.20 21.83
N GLY A 36 -3.11 3.45 22.72
CA GLY A 36 -2.64 2.46 23.69
C GLY A 36 -1.78 1.33 23.15
N ALA A 37 -1.51 1.27 21.84
CA ALA A 37 -0.62 0.27 21.26
C ALA A 37 0.81 0.41 21.80
N THR A 38 1.42 -0.71 22.23
CA THR A 38 2.81 -0.75 22.69
C THR A 38 3.81 -0.92 21.55
N LEU A 39 3.36 -1.42 20.41
CA LEU A 39 4.15 -1.61 19.20
C LEU A 39 3.28 -1.42 17.96
N VAL A 40 3.74 -0.60 17.04
CA VAL A 40 3.09 -0.40 15.74
C VAL A 40 4.03 -0.84 14.63
N ALA A 41 3.58 -1.81 13.85
CA ALA A 41 4.29 -2.28 12.65
C ALA A 41 3.91 -1.41 11.46
N ASN A 42 4.78 -0.48 11.07
CA ASN A 42 4.53 0.42 9.95
C ASN A 42 4.58 -0.35 8.61
N PRO A 43 3.58 -0.19 7.72
CA PRO A 43 3.54 -0.92 6.44
C PRO A 43 4.71 -0.57 5.52
N GLY A 44 5.06 -1.52 4.65
CA GLY A 44 5.93 -1.24 3.51
C GLY A 44 5.24 -0.38 2.44
N CYS A 45 6.03 0.24 1.56
CA CYS A 45 5.50 1.14 0.53
C CYS A 45 4.57 0.43 -0.48
N TYR A 46 4.95 -0.76 -0.95
CA TYR A 46 4.09 -1.57 -1.83
C TYR A 46 2.80 -2.03 -1.14
N PRO A 47 2.84 -2.58 0.09
CA PRO A 47 1.62 -2.90 0.84
C PRO A 47 0.71 -1.70 1.04
N THR A 48 1.24 -0.52 1.37
CA THR A 48 0.44 0.70 1.50
C THR A 48 -0.29 1.04 0.20
N ALA A 49 0.43 1.17 -0.92
CA ALA A 49 -0.18 1.54 -2.19
C ALA A 49 -1.18 0.49 -2.68
N THR A 50 -0.84 -0.80 -2.56
CA THR A 50 -1.71 -1.90 -3.02
C THR A 50 -2.95 -2.01 -2.15
N ALA A 51 -2.82 -1.90 -0.83
CA ALA A 51 -3.97 -1.96 0.07
C ALA A 51 -4.91 -0.77 -0.14
N LEU A 52 -4.38 0.45 -0.30
CA LEU A 52 -5.20 1.63 -0.59
C LEU A 52 -5.91 1.54 -1.95
N ALA A 53 -5.37 0.80 -2.93
CA ALA A 53 -6.08 0.54 -4.17
C ALA A 53 -7.14 -0.57 -4.01
N ALA A 54 -6.82 -1.66 -3.31
CA ALA A 54 -7.55 -2.92 -3.39
C ALA A 54 -8.57 -3.16 -2.26
N LYS A 55 -8.26 -2.66 -1.05
CA LYS A 55 -9.03 -3.06 0.13
C LYS A 55 -10.51 -2.70 0.08
N PRO A 56 -10.94 -1.54 -0.47
CA PRO A 56 -12.37 -1.29 -0.66
C PRO A 56 -13.06 -2.35 -1.52
N LEU A 57 -12.37 -2.87 -2.56
CA LEU A 57 -12.92 -3.94 -3.41
C LEU A 57 -13.06 -5.25 -2.65
N VAL A 58 -12.06 -5.58 -1.82
CA VAL A 58 -12.07 -6.80 -1.00
C VAL A 58 -13.19 -6.74 0.02
N ASP A 59 -13.30 -5.63 0.75
CA ASP A 59 -14.30 -5.44 1.80
C ASP A 59 -15.74 -5.45 1.22
N ALA A 60 -15.91 -5.02 -0.03
CA ALA A 60 -17.19 -5.06 -0.75
C ALA A 60 -17.46 -6.41 -1.45
N GLY A 61 -16.54 -7.38 -1.40
CA GLY A 61 -16.67 -8.66 -2.10
C GLY A 61 -16.53 -8.59 -3.62
N TRP A 62 -15.84 -7.56 -4.13
CA TRP A 62 -15.63 -7.34 -5.57
C TRP A 62 -14.20 -7.65 -6.03
N SER A 63 -13.43 -8.35 -5.23
CA SER A 63 -12.04 -8.72 -5.55
C SER A 63 -11.91 -9.91 -6.53
N GLY A 64 -12.92 -10.80 -6.57
CA GLY A 64 -12.78 -12.10 -7.19
C GLY A 64 -11.92 -13.05 -6.32
N GLU A 65 -11.42 -14.13 -6.93
CA GLU A 65 -10.62 -15.14 -6.21
C GLU A 65 -9.14 -14.78 -6.12
N LEU A 66 -8.64 -13.99 -7.06
CA LEU A 66 -7.25 -13.56 -7.15
C LEU A 66 -7.17 -12.10 -7.60
N LEU A 67 -6.47 -11.27 -6.86
CA LEU A 67 -6.09 -9.94 -7.30
C LEU A 67 -4.76 -9.98 -8.08
N VAL A 68 -4.67 -9.18 -9.13
CA VAL A 68 -3.40 -8.94 -9.82
C VAL A 68 -2.92 -7.53 -9.49
N ALA A 69 -1.75 -7.41 -8.90
CA ALA A 69 -1.15 -6.14 -8.51
C ALA A 69 0.19 -5.93 -9.22
N THR A 70 0.22 -4.99 -10.16
CA THR A 70 1.44 -4.53 -10.81
C THR A 70 1.85 -3.19 -10.21
N CYS A 71 3.06 -3.12 -9.67
CA CYS A 71 3.54 -1.93 -8.97
C CYS A 71 4.86 -1.43 -9.56
N LEU A 72 4.95 -0.11 -9.76
CA LEU A 72 6.16 0.56 -10.21
C LEU A 72 6.71 1.43 -9.08
N SER A 73 8.00 1.28 -8.77
CA SER A 73 8.68 2.04 -7.73
C SER A 73 9.92 2.73 -8.25
N GLY A 74 10.15 3.95 -7.80
CA GLY A 74 11.41 4.64 -7.97
C GLY A 74 12.56 3.96 -7.20
N VAL A 75 13.79 4.21 -7.61
CA VAL A 75 15.01 3.56 -7.11
C VAL A 75 15.26 3.78 -5.62
N SER A 76 14.78 4.87 -5.03
CA SER A 76 14.90 5.10 -3.59
C SER A 76 14.19 4.03 -2.75
N GLY A 77 13.23 3.29 -3.33
CA GLY A 77 12.56 2.15 -2.70
C GLY A 77 13.48 0.94 -2.48
N ALA A 78 14.59 0.83 -3.21
CA ALA A 78 15.58 -0.23 -3.02
C ALA A 78 16.41 -0.10 -1.73
N GLY A 79 16.30 1.04 -1.02
CA GLY A 79 17.02 1.30 0.23
C GLY A 79 18.46 1.73 0.02
N ARG A 80 19.25 1.73 1.12
CA ARG A 80 20.63 2.28 1.13
C ARG A 80 21.70 1.32 0.61
N LYS A 81 21.41 0.02 0.55
CA LYS A 81 22.41 -0.96 0.10
C LYS A 81 22.61 -0.81 -1.41
N ALA A 82 23.81 -0.41 -1.80
CA ALA A 82 24.17 -0.33 -3.20
C ALA A 82 24.19 -1.74 -3.83
N SER A 83 23.57 -1.85 -4.99
CA SER A 83 23.60 -3.05 -5.81
C SER A 83 23.65 -2.64 -7.28
N PRO A 84 24.18 -3.45 -8.20
CA PRO A 84 24.17 -3.12 -9.62
C PRO A 84 22.80 -2.68 -10.11
N ARG A 85 21.72 -3.36 -9.68
CA ARG A 85 20.35 -3.06 -10.06
C ARG A 85 19.78 -1.73 -9.52
N SER A 86 20.43 -1.10 -8.55
CA SER A 86 20.01 0.17 -7.95
C SER A 86 20.96 1.33 -8.25
N LEU A 87 22.07 1.08 -8.96
CA LEU A 87 22.96 2.13 -9.42
C LEU A 87 22.30 2.96 -10.52
N PHE A 88 22.46 4.27 -10.44
CA PHE A 88 21.80 5.20 -11.37
C PHE A 88 22.10 4.89 -12.85
N CYS A 89 23.37 4.59 -13.17
CA CYS A 89 23.77 4.25 -14.53
C CYS A 89 23.19 2.94 -15.05
N GLU A 90 22.86 2.01 -14.15
CA GLU A 90 22.27 0.71 -14.51
C GLU A 90 20.74 0.77 -14.62
N VAL A 91 20.12 1.67 -13.85
CA VAL A 91 18.66 1.85 -13.84
C VAL A 91 18.22 2.85 -14.89
N GLY A 92 19.10 3.77 -15.29
CA GLY A 92 18.80 4.77 -16.34
C GLY A 92 18.30 4.10 -17.61
N GLU A 93 17.21 4.62 -18.21
CA GLU A 93 16.59 4.11 -19.45
C GLU A 93 16.10 2.65 -19.37
N SER A 94 15.96 2.06 -18.16
CA SER A 94 15.54 0.68 -17.97
C SER A 94 14.41 0.56 -16.94
N ALA A 95 13.46 -0.33 -17.19
CA ALA A 95 12.43 -0.72 -16.24
C ALA A 95 12.29 -2.24 -16.25
N GLY A 96 12.26 -2.85 -15.08
CA GLY A 96 12.17 -4.31 -15.00
C GLY A 96 11.48 -4.83 -13.75
N PRO A 97 10.78 -5.98 -13.86
CA PRO A 97 10.22 -6.66 -12.72
C PRO A 97 11.33 -7.30 -11.87
N TYR A 98 11.06 -7.42 -10.58
CA TYR A 98 11.92 -8.14 -9.65
C TYR A 98 11.10 -8.82 -8.57
N GLY A 99 11.68 -9.80 -7.87
CA GLY A 99 10.97 -10.49 -6.79
C GLY A 99 9.63 -11.11 -7.20
N ILE A 100 9.54 -11.62 -8.43
CA ILE A 100 8.35 -12.27 -8.98
C ILE A 100 8.12 -13.65 -8.38
N ALA A 101 6.97 -14.25 -8.67
CA ALA A 101 6.59 -15.60 -8.22
C ALA A 101 6.65 -15.77 -6.67
N GLY A 102 6.18 -14.76 -5.94
CA GLY A 102 6.12 -14.80 -4.47
C GLY A 102 7.45 -14.66 -3.76
N SER A 103 8.54 -14.29 -4.46
CA SER A 103 9.86 -14.15 -3.85
C SER A 103 10.09 -12.75 -3.22
N HIS A 104 9.19 -11.80 -3.40
CA HIS A 104 9.30 -10.49 -2.77
C HIS A 104 8.66 -10.48 -1.37
N ARG A 105 9.40 -9.99 -0.37
CA ARG A 105 8.97 -9.93 1.04
C ARG A 105 7.65 -9.18 1.31
N HIS A 106 7.26 -8.25 0.44
CA HIS A 106 5.99 -7.52 0.57
C HIS A 106 4.78 -8.33 0.06
N GLY A 107 4.97 -9.42 -0.70
CA GLY A 107 3.85 -10.27 -1.16
C GLY A 107 2.98 -10.76 0.00
N PRO A 108 3.54 -11.51 0.96
CA PRO A 108 2.80 -11.97 2.12
C PRO A 108 2.20 -10.85 3.00
N GLU A 109 2.86 -9.69 3.05
CA GLU A 109 2.34 -8.53 3.78
C GLU A 109 1.08 -7.97 3.11
N ILE A 110 1.06 -7.91 1.77
CA ILE A 110 -0.12 -7.52 1.00
C ILE A 110 -1.25 -8.52 1.20
N GLU A 111 -0.96 -9.82 1.07
CA GLU A 111 -1.93 -10.89 1.25
C GLU A 111 -2.52 -10.90 2.67
N GLN A 112 -1.69 -10.73 3.70
CA GLN A 112 -2.16 -10.60 5.09
C GLN A 112 -3.08 -9.40 5.27
N THR A 113 -2.75 -8.27 4.64
CA THR A 113 -3.53 -7.03 4.76
C THR A 113 -4.88 -7.13 4.06
N LEU A 114 -4.92 -7.80 2.92
CA LEU A 114 -6.12 -7.98 2.11
C LEU A 114 -6.94 -9.22 2.50
N GLY A 115 -6.32 -10.19 3.20
CA GLY A 115 -6.98 -11.45 3.57
C GLY A 115 -7.23 -12.38 2.39
N MET A 116 -6.46 -12.24 1.29
CA MET A 116 -6.64 -13.03 0.08
C MET A 116 -5.35 -13.16 -0.74
N ALA A 117 -5.34 -14.08 -1.70
CA ALA A 117 -4.23 -14.28 -2.62
C ALA A 117 -4.05 -13.09 -3.57
N VAL A 118 -2.78 -12.69 -3.79
CA VAL A 118 -2.42 -11.58 -4.69
C VAL A 118 -1.26 -11.98 -5.59
N SER A 119 -1.47 -11.92 -6.90
CA SER A 119 -0.37 -12.00 -7.87
C SER A 119 0.37 -10.67 -7.91
N PHE A 120 1.42 -10.54 -7.11
CA PHE A 120 2.16 -9.30 -6.94
C PHE A 120 3.41 -9.27 -7.83
N THR A 121 3.51 -8.23 -8.66
CA THR A 121 4.64 -8.00 -9.57
C THR A 121 5.20 -6.59 -9.39
N PRO A 122 6.25 -6.41 -8.56
CA PRO A 122 6.93 -5.14 -8.42
C PRO A 122 7.90 -4.86 -9.56
N HIS A 123 8.01 -3.58 -9.96
CA HIS A 123 8.99 -3.11 -10.94
C HIS A 123 9.82 -1.99 -10.35
N LEU A 124 11.09 -1.95 -10.71
CA LEU A 124 11.96 -0.80 -10.50
C LEU A 124 12.01 0.00 -11.79
N VAL A 125 11.83 1.32 -11.68
CA VAL A 125 11.80 2.24 -12.83
C VAL A 125 12.75 3.41 -12.61
N PRO A 126 13.25 4.08 -13.69
CA PRO A 126 14.30 5.08 -13.61
C PRO A 126 13.76 6.44 -13.14
N MET A 127 13.17 6.47 -11.96
CA MET A 127 12.80 7.68 -11.24
C MET A 127 13.32 7.63 -9.82
N SER A 128 13.65 8.76 -9.22
CA SER A 128 14.19 8.78 -7.86
C SER A 128 13.14 8.45 -6.81
N ARG A 129 11.91 8.97 -6.93
CA ARG A 129 10.81 8.84 -5.96
C ARG A 129 9.49 8.63 -6.65
N GLY A 130 8.58 7.98 -5.95
CA GLY A 130 7.22 7.72 -6.37
C GLY A 130 6.93 6.23 -6.49
N MET A 131 5.67 5.90 -6.35
CA MET A 131 5.15 4.55 -6.49
C MET A 131 3.74 4.60 -7.06
N VAL A 132 3.44 3.71 -7.98
CA VAL A 132 2.09 3.45 -8.49
C VAL A 132 1.81 1.96 -8.33
N ALA A 133 0.69 1.64 -7.70
CA ALA A 133 0.10 0.31 -7.70
C ALA A 133 -1.12 0.30 -8.63
N THR A 134 -1.12 -0.59 -9.60
CA THR A 134 -2.28 -0.90 -10.43
C THR A 134 -2.81 -2.26 -10.04
N VAL A 135 -4.03 -2.31 -9.54
CA VAL A 135 -4.69 -3.53 -9.10
C VAL A 135 -5.85 -3.84 -10.03
N ILE A 136 -5.90 -5.09 -10.49
CA ILE A 136 -6.95 -5.62 -11.35
C ILE A 136 -7.73 -6.66 -10.56
N ALA A 137 -9.07 -6.49 -10.54
CA ALA A 137 -10.01 -7.41 -9.95
C ALA A 137 -11.07 -7.85 -10.98
N LYS A 138 -11.45 -9.13 -10.92
CA LYS A 138 -12.54 -9.68 -11.74
C LYS A 138 -13.61 -10.26 -10.82
N PRO A 139 -14.58 -9.44 -10.36
CA PRO A 139 -15.62 -9.91 -9.46
C PRO A 139 -16.61 -10.84 -10.16
N SER A 140 -17.23 -11.74 -9.39
CA SER A 140 -18.33 -12.59 -9.88
C SER A 140 -19.61 -11.78 -10.11
N ARG A 141 -19.88 -10.75 -9.27
CA ARG A 141 -20.91 -9.74 -9.45
C ARG A 141 -20.27 -8.42 -9.86
N ILE A 142 -20.59 -7.95 -11.05
CA ILE A 142 -20.07 -6.68 -11.55
C ILE A 142 -20.89 -5.54 -10.93
N PRO A 143 -20.27 -4.62 -10.17
CA PRO A 143 -20.95 -3.45 -9.64
C PRO A 143 -21.28 -2.45 -10.77
N THR A 144 -22.20 -1.54 -10.49
CA THR A 144 -22.34 -0.31 -11.29
C THR A 144 -21.17 0.64 -11.00
N SER A 145 -20.93 1.60 -11.90
CA SER A 145 -19.93 2.64 -11.66
C SER A 145 -20.28 3.51 -10.44
N GLN A 146 -21.56 3.69 -10.17
CA GLN A 146 -22.03 4.41 -9.00
C GLN A 146 -21.71 3.65 -7.71
N GLU A 147 -22.09 2.37 -7.61
CA GLU A 147 -21.77 1.51 -6.46
C GLU A 147 -20.27 1.50 -6.18
N LEU A 148 -19.44 1.44 -7.25
CA LEU A 148 -18.00 1.42 -7.16
C LEU A 148 -17.46 2.74 -6.56
N ASN A 149 -17.94 3.88 -7.04
CA ASN A 149 -17.54 5.19 -6.52
C ASN A 149 -17.97 5.36 -5.06
N GLU A 150 -19.23 5.06 -4.74
CA GLU A 150 -19.79 5.15 -3.37
C GLU A 150 -19.00 4.27 -2.38
N CYS A 151 -18.55 3.09 -2.81
CA CYS A 151 -17.72 2.20 -2.01
C CYS A 151 -16.39 2.88 -1.62
N TYR A 152 -15.70 3.49 -2.57
CA TYR A 152 -14.43 4.18 -2.30
C TYR A 152 -14.64 5.46 -1.50
N GLU A 153 -15.68 6.23 -1.78
CA GLU A 153 -16.04 7.41 -0.99
C GLU A 153 -16.35 7.06 0.47
N ALA A 154 -17.08 5.98 0.69
CA ALA A 154 -17.37 5.50 2.04
C ALA A 154 -16.08 5.02 2.76
N ALA A 155 -15.23 4.27 2.07
CA ALA A 155 -13.98 3.75 2.64
C ALA A 155 -13.01 4.85 3.06
N TYR A 156 -12.96 5.97 2.33
CA TYR A 156 -11.97 7.04 2.56
C TYR A 156 -12.54 8.33 3.15
N ARG A 157 -13.83 8.35 3.52
CA ARG A 157 -14.50 9.54 4.07
C ARG A 157 -13.75 10.18 5.25
N GLU A 158 -13.19 9.35 6.13
CA GLU A 158 -12.46 9.80 7.33
C GLU A 158 -10.92 9.74 7.16
N SER A 159 -10.45 9.63 5.92
CA SER A 159 -9.04 9.46 5.62
C SER A 159 -8.48 10.66 4.83
N PRO A 160 -8.15 11.78 5.50
CA PRO A 160 -7.75 13.02 4.82
C PRO A 160 -6.45 12.90 4.02
N ALA A 161 -5.66 11.85 4.27
CA ALA A 161 -4.45 11.53 3.50
C ALA A 161 -4.74 10.82 2.17
N VAL A 162 -5.98 10.36 1.93
CA VAL A 162 -6.37 9.70 0.70
C VAL A 162 -7.26 10.62 -0.13
N ILE A 163 -6.84 10.90 -1.36
CA ILE A 163 -7.55 11.73 -2.31
C ILE A 163 -8.11 10.85 -3.42
N LEU A 164 -9.43 10.76 -3.52
CA LEU A 164 -10.10 10.12 -4.65
C LEU A 164 -10.03 11.03 -5.88
N ARG A 165 -9.60 10.46 -6.99
CA ARG A 165 -9.40 11.18 -8.26
C ARG A 165 -10.44 10.78 -9.28
N GLY A 166 -10.91 11.73 -10.08
CA GLY A 166 -11.72 11.47 -11.26
C GLY A 166 -10.90 10.95 -12.46
N ASP A 167 -9.58 11.07 -12.41
CA ASP A 167 -8.62 10.66 -13.43
C ASP A 167 -7.50 9.78 -12.84
N THR A 168 -6.77 9.07 -13.68
CA THR A 168 -5.67 8.18 -13.26
C THR A 168 -4.50 8.98 -12.69
N PRO A 169 -4.10 8.75 -11.42
CA PRO A 169 -2.99 9.45 -10.79
C PRO A 169 -1.63 8.97 -11.31
N ALA A 170 -0.67 9.89 -11.34
CA ALA A 170 0.73 9.63 -11.62
C ALA A 170 1.62 9.91 -10.40
N THR A 171 2.83 9.38 -10.39
CA THR A 171 3.79 9.59 -9.28
C THR A 171 4.16 11.05 -9.07
N ARG A 172 4.14 11.89 -10.13
CA ARG A 172 4.40 13.32 -10.04
C ARG A 172 3.36 14.05 -9.19
N ASP A 173 2.12 13.56 -9.14
CA ASP A 173 0.99 14.20 -8.45
C ASP A 173 1.11 14.10 -6.93
N VAL A 174 1.92 13.16 -6.45
CA VAL A 174 2.07 12.84 -5.02
C VAL A 174 3.51 13.01 -4.53
N ARG A 175 4.46 13.28 -5.41
CA ARG A 175 5.87 13.43 -5.06
C ARG A 175 6.08 14.55 -4.04
N GLY A 176 6.73 14.23 -2.93
CA GLY A 176 6.98 15.16 -1.83
C GLY A 176 5.77 15.36 -0.90
N SER A 177 4.69 14.60 -1.08
CA SER A 177 3.48 14.71 -0.28
C SER A 177 3.25 13.47 0.60
N ALA A 178 2.52 13.66 1.70
CA ALA A 178 2.06 12.58 2.58
C ALA A 178 0.74 11.94 2.09
N ARG A 179 0.25 12.31 0.92
CA ARG A 179 -1.04 11.88 0.37
C ARG A 179 -0.91 10.64 -0.49
N ALA A 180 -2.00 9.88 -0.55
CA ALA A 180 -2.24 8.86 -1.57
C ALA A 180 -3.33 9.38 -2.52
N HIS A 181 -3.10 9.28 -3.82
CA HIS A 181 -4.13 9.54 -4.82
C HIS A 181 -4.65 8.21 -5.35
N VAL A 182 -5.96 8.01 -5.28
CA VAL A 182 -6.62 6.77 -5.68
C VAL A 182 -7.66 7.06 -6.76
N HIS A 183 -7.66 6.21 -7.78
CA HIS A 183 -8.66 6.21 -8.84
C HIS A 183 -9.15 4.77 -9.04
N VAL A 184 -10.45 4.61 -9.32
CA VAL A 184 -11.04 3.30 -9.63
C VAL A 184 -11.95 3.44 -10.85
N CYS A 185 -11.89 2.45 -11.73
CA CYS A 185 -12.75 2.41 -12.91
C CYS A 185 -13.19 0.98 -13.23
N LEU A 186 -14.30 0.88 -13.96
CA LEU A 186 -14.92 -0.38 -14.37
C LEU A 186 -14.90 -0.49 -15.91
N ASP A 187 -14.22 -1.51 -16.43
CA ASP A 187 -14.42 -1.98 -17.80
C ASP A 187 -15.67 -2.89 -17.81
N ARG A 188 -16.78 -2.32 -18.25
CA ARG A 188 -18.07 -3.02 -18.26
C ARG A 188 -18.13 -4.16 -19.24
N GLU A 189 -17.43 -4.04 -20.37
CA GLU A 189 -17.44 -5.06 -21.43
C GLU A 189 -16.72 -6.33 -20.97
N ARG A 190 -15.61 -6.17 -20.23
CA ARG A 190 -14.80 -7.29 -19.72
C ARG A 190 -15.17 -7.71 -18.31
N GLY A 191 -15.99 -6.92 -17.63
CA GLY A 191 -16.33 -7.13 -16.22
C GLY A 191 -15.10 -7.04 -15.30
N VAL A 192 -14.19 -6.10 -15.57
CA VAL A 192 -12.92 -5.95 -14.86
C VAL A 192 -12.89 -4.59 -14.17
N ILE A 193 -12.51 -4.59 -12.89
CA ILE A 193 -12.26 -3.37 -12.13
C ILE A 193 -10.75 -3.13 -12.11
N THR A 194 -10.36 -1.89 -12.40
CA THR A 194 -8.99 -1.42 -12.24
C THR A 194 -8.94 -0.33 -11.19
N ALA A 195 -8.16 -0.56 -10.13
CA ALA A 195 -7.90 0.43 -9.10
C ALA A 195 -6.42 0.85 -9.13
N VAL A 196 -6.17 2.15 -9.09
CA VAL A 196 -4.81 2.71 -9.16
C VAL A 196 -4.57 3.56 -7.93
N CYS A 197 -3.43 3.34 -7.26
CA CYS A 197 -2.98 4.19 -6.16
C CYS A 197 -1.57 4.70 -6.44
N ALA A 198 -1.39 6.03 -6.40
CA ALA A 198 -0.09 6.67 -6.44
C ALA A 198 0.27 7.23 -5.06
N ILE A 199 1.52 7.02 -4.62
CA ILE A 199 2.09 7.56 -3.38
C ILE A 199 3.53 8.01 -3.60
N ASP A 200 4.03 8.88 -2.72
CA ASP A 200 5.48 9.03 -2.54
C ASP A 200 5.98 7.86 -1.67
N ASN A 201 6.85 7.03 -2.23
CA ASN A 201 7.32 5.80 -1.58
C ASN A 201 8.13 6.04 -0.29
N LEU A 202 8.73 7.22 -0.12
CA LEU A 202 9.49 7.60 1.08
C LEU A 202 8.63 8.33 2.12
N LEU A 203 7.52 8.94 1.71
CA LEU A 203 6.59 9.65 2.60
C LEU A 203 5.39 8.77 2.96
N LYS A 204 4.30 8.82 2.19
CA LYS A 204 3.12 7.98 2.49
C LYS A 204 3.45 6.49 2.52
N GLY A 205 4.43 6.06 1.71
CA GLY A 205 4.93 4.68 1.71
C GLY A 205 5.88 4.33 2.88
N ALA A 206 6.28 5.29 3.71
CA ALA A 206 7.25 5.06 4.80
C ALA A 206 7.10 6.08 5.94
N SER A 207 7.82 7.22 5.88
CA SER A 207 7.99 8.13 7.01
C SER A 207 6.70 8.84 7.41
N SER A 208 5.93 9.37 6.46
CA SER A 208 4.69 10.06 6.83
C SER A 208 3.57 9.10 7.25
N GLN A 209 3.59 7.84 6.79
CA GLN A 209 2.72 6.79 7.33
C GLN A 209 3.04 6.54 8.82
N ALA A 210 4.33 6.48 9.18
CA ALA A 210 4.75 6.35 10.58
C ALA A 210 4.30 7.55 11.42
N VAL A 211 4.40 8.78 10.89
CA VAL A 211 3.91 9.98 11.57
C VAL A 211 2.39 9.97 11.71
N GLN A 212 1.64 9.52 10.70
CA GLN A 212 0.19 9.37 10.79
C GLN A 212 -0.21 8.36 11.87
N ASN A 213 0.52 7.24 11.96
CA ASN A 213 0.33 6.26 13.03
C ASN A 213 0.62 6.86 14.40
N PHE A 214 1.71 7.63 14.53
CA PHE A 214 2.05 8.32 15.77
C PHE A 214 0.98 9.34 16.16
N ASN A 215 0.48 10.14 15.23
CA ASN A 215 -0.59 11.10 15.49
C ASN A 215 -1.88 10.39 15.96
N ALA A 216 -2.27 9.29 15.32
CA ALA A 216 -3.44 8.52 15.72
C ALA A 216 -3.24 7.83 17.09
N TRP A 217 -2.02 7.37 17.37
CA TRP A 217 -1.66 6.80 18.66
C TRP A 217 -1.69 7.84 19.77
N SER A 218 -1.25 9.08 19.51
CA SER A 218 -1.14 10.16 20.48
C SER A 218 -2.44 10.94 20.71
N GLU A 219 -3.51 10.67 19.98
CA GLU A 219 -4.81 11.34 20.17
C GLU A 219 -5.36 11.17 21.59
N ASP A 220 -5.08 10.03 22.22
CA ASP A 220 -5.42 9.79 23.64
C ASP A 220 -4.40 10.39 24.63
N ILE A 221 -3.25 10.82 24.15
CA ILE A 221 -2.24 11.48 24.95
C ILE A 221 -2.28 12.95 24.54
N ALA A 222 -2.66 13.84 25.45
CA ALA A 222 -2.76 15.30 25.23
C ALA A 222 -1.37 15.94 24.97
N LEU A 223 -0.62 15.43 23.99
CA LEU A 223 0.72 15.89 23.63
C LEU A 223 0.71 17.13 22.73
N GLY A 224 -0.44 17.72 22.41
CA GLY A 224 -0.53 18.95 21.62
C GLY A 224 0.03 18.85 20.20
N CYS A 225 0.35 17.65 19.72
CA CYS A 225 0.81 17.43 18.36
C CYS A 225 -0.37 17.62 17.41
N LYS A 226 -0.39 18.72 16.68
CA LYS A 226 -1.33 18.87 15.56
C LYS A 226 -0.99 17.82 14.51
N PRO A 227 -2.02 17.19 13.90
CA PRO A 227 -1.79 16.30 12.74
C PRO A 227 -0.92 17.02 11.72
N ILE A 228 0.08 16.34 11.17
CA ILE A 228 0.79 16.88 10.02
C ILE A 228 -0.25 17.03 8.92
N ALA A 229 -0.53 18.28 8.56
CA ALA A 229 -1.44 18.57 7.47
C ALA A 229 -0.95 17.82 6.21
N PRO A 230 -1.84 17.16 5.49
CA PRO A 230 -1.49 16.41 4.31
C PRO A 230 -0.93 17.33 3.20
#